data_4c4107dc63416b9da41d90c4a676d439
#
_entry.id   4c4107dc63416b9da41d90c4a676d439
#
_cell.length_a   1.000
_cell.length_b   1.000
_cell.length_c   1.000
_cell.angle_alpha   90.00
_cell.angle_beta   90.00
_cell.angle_gamma   90.00
#
_symmetry.space_group_name_H-M   'P 1'
#
loop_
_entity.id
_entity.type
_entity.pdbx_description
1 polymer ?
#
loop_
_entity_poly.entity_id
_entity_poly.type
_entity_poly.pdbx_seq_one_letter_code
_entity_poly.pdbx_strand_id
1 'polypeptide(L)'
;MNIQLIKALETLQPAKLVQISQAIKLDMLKTLTLIADINNKDEGLIVERAGIYSLSRPINWLQHAKLKELLADRKLTHQFILFDKISSTNTYALNNMANFYTFPIFINGEMQSGGRGRLGRIWTS
;
A
#
# COMPACT_ATOMS: atom_id res chain seq x y z
N MET A 1 2.86 6.92 5.34
CA MET A 1 1.68 6.07 5.63
C MET A 1 2.13 4.66 5.92
N ASN A 2 1.55 3.97 6.90
CA ASN A 2 1.91 2.57 7.20
C ASN A 2 0.84 1.63 6.62
N ILE A 3 1.14 1.07 5.45
CA ILE A 3 0.23 0.17 4.72
C ILE A 3 -0.08 -1.11 5.52
N GLN A 4 0.90 -1.64 6.28
CA GLN A 4 0.70 -2.84 7.08
C GLN A 4 -0.38 -2.64 8.16
N LEU A 5 -0.37 -1.48 8.84
CA LEU A 5 -1.39 -1.15 9.84
C LEU A 5 -2.79 -1.05 9.21
N ILE A 6 -2.89 -0.38 8.06
CA ILE A 6 -4.17 -0.22 7.36
C ILE A 6 -4.73 -1.59 6.93
N LYS A 7 -3.90 -2.44 6.33
CA LYS A 7 -4.30 -3.81 5.91
C LYS A 7 -4.69 -4.70 7.11
N ALA A 8 -3.92 -4.59 8.22
CA ALA A 8 -4.24 -5.31 9.44
C ALA A 8 -5.61 -4.86 10.00
N LEU A 9 -5.83 -3.55 10.05
CA LEU A 9 -7.11 -3.01 10.54
C LEU A 9 -8.27 -3.39 9.60
N GLU A 10 -8.08 -3.31 8.28
CA GLU A 10 -9.09 -3.72 7.29
C GLU A 10 -9.56 -5.17 7.51
N THR A 11 -8.62 -6.06 7.87
CA THR A 11 -8.92 -7.47 8.12
C THR A 11 -9.57 -7.71 9.49
N LEU A 12 -9.12 -6.95 10.50
CA LEU A 12 -9.51 -7.18 11.91
C LEU A 12 -10.74 -6.36 12.35
N GLN A 13 -11.09 -5.30 11.62
CA GLN A 13 -12.10 -4.35 12.07
C GLN A 13 -13.50 -4.96 12.26
N PRO A 14 -14.22 -4.55 13.30
CA PRO A 14 -13.79 -3.61 14.35
C PRO A 14 -12.80 -4.25 15.33
N ALA A 15 -11.72 -3.55 15.69
CA ALA A 15 -10.61 -4.11 16.46
C ALA A 15 -10.19 -3.24 17.65
N LYS A 16 -9.73 -3.88 18.73
CA LYS A 16 -9.08 -3.18 19.85
C LYS A 16 -7.61 -2.88 19.49
N LEU A 17 -7.05 -1.83 20.12
CA LEU A 17 -5.65 -1.45 19.91
C LEU A 17 -4.68 -2.62 20.07
N VAL A 18 -4.89 -3.47 21.09
CA VAL A 18 -4.04 -4.64 21.37
C VAL A 18 -4.02 -5.63 20.19
N GLN A 19 -5.15 -5.84 19.52
CA GLN A 19 -5.24 -6.75 18.38
C GLN A 19 -4.48 -6.21 17.18
N ILE A 20 -4.60 -4.90 16.93
CA ILE A 20 -3.87 -4.21 15.87
C ILE A 20 -2.35 -4.29 16.13
N SER A 21 -1.93 -3.96 17.36
CA SER A 21 -0.54 -3.98 17.79
C SER A 21 0.11 -5.35 17.61
N GLN A 22 -0.60 -6.42 18.00
CA GLN A 22 -0.16 -7.80 17.81
C GLN A 22 -0.03 -8.17 16.33
N ALA A 23 -1.00 -7.79 15.51
CA ALA A 23 -0.99 -8.10 14.08
C ALA A 23 0.19 -7.46 13.34
N ILE A 24 0.56 -6.23 13.72
CA ILE A 24 1.70 -5.52 13.10
C ILE A 24 3.03 -5.72 13.86
N LYS A 25 3.02 -6.51 14.94
CA LYS A 25 4.18 -6.82 15.80
C LYS A 25 4.87 -5.57 16.37
N LEU A 26 4.08 -4.61 16.81
CA LEU A 26 4.55 -3.40 17.49
C LEU A 26 3.89 -3.26 18.86
N ASP A 27 4.51 -2.46 19.75
CA ASP A 27 3.87 -2.07 21.00
C ASP A 27 2.71 -1.09 20.78
N MET A 28 1.85 -0.96 21.77
CA MET A 28 0.64 -0.13 21.67
C MET A 28 0.97 1.36 21.47
N LEU A 29 2.04 1.86 22.08
CA LEU A 29 2.43 3.27 21.96
C LEU A 29 2.86 3.60 20.52
N LYS A 30 3.71 2.75 19.94
CA LYS A 30 4.09 2.88 18.53
C LYS A 30 2.91 2.74 17.59
N THR A 31 1.99 1.84 17.91
CA THR A 31 0.75 1.66 17.13
C THR A 31 -0.11 2.92 17.16
N LEU A 32 -0.29 3.55 18.32
CA LEU A 32 -1.00 4.83 18.44
C LEU A 32 -0.32 5.95 17.66
N THR A 33 1.01 6.04 17.73
CA THR A 33 1.78 7.02 16.95
C THR A 33 1.55 6.83 15.45
N LEU A 34 1.56 5.57 14.96
CA LEU A 34 1.29 5.28 13.55
C LEU A 34 -0.15 5.62 13.13
N ILE A 35 -1.13 5.38 14.02
CA ILE A 35 -2.52 5.77 13.77
C ILE A 35 -2.63 7.29 13.65
N ALA A 36 -1.99 8.04 14.56
CA ALA A 36 -1.95 9.49 14.50
C ALA A 36 -1.29 9.99 13.20
N ASP A 37 -0.15 9.41 12.81
CA ASP A 37 0.55 9.75 11.56
C ASP A 37 -0.30 9.48 10.31
N ILE A 38 -1.08 8.41 10.33
CA ILE A 38 -2.01 8.10 9.23
C ILE A 38 -3.10 9.16 9.16
N ASN A 39 -3.76 9.45 10.27
CA ASN A 39 -4.83 10.43 10.32
C ASN A 39 -4.37 11.87 10.06
N ASN A 40 -3.10 12.19 10.31
CA ASN A 40 -2.50 13.48 9.93
C ASN A 40 -2.33 13.62 8.40
N LYS A 41 -2.17 12.52 7.69
CA LYS A 41 -1.99 12.49 6.22
C LYS A 41 -3.29 12.30 5.47
N ASP A 42 -4.21 11.59 6.07
CA ASP A 42 -5.52 11.27 5.54
C ASP A 42 -6.57 11.39 6.67
N GLU A 43 -7.08 12.59 6.83
CA GLU A 43 -7.95 12.97 7.95
C GLU A 43 -9.13 12.02 8.09
N GLY A 44 -9.27 11.46 9.29
CA GLY A 44 -10.39 10.59 9.64
C GLY A 44 -10.40 9.23 8.94
N LEU A 45 -9.29 8.77 8.37
CA LEU A 45 -9.22 7.44 7.77
C LEU A 45 -9.41 6.34 8.82
N ILE A 46 -8.78 6.49 9.99
CA ILE A 46 -8.94 5.56 11.12
C ILE A 46 -9.78 6.26 12.18
N VAL A 47 -10.93 5.70 12.47
CA VAL A 47 -11.84 6.18 13.53
C VAL A 47 -11.77 5.29 14.75
N GLU A 48 -11.83 5.92 15.91
CA GLU A 48 -11.90 5.27 17.22
C GLU A 48 -13.21 5.62 17.89
N ARG A 49 -13.91 4.61 18.43
CA ARG A 49 -15.12 4.77 19.27
C ARG A 49 -15.06 3.80 20.42
N ALA A 50 -15.01 4.33 21.65
CA ALA A 50 -14.97 3.54 22.87
C ALA A 50 -13.86 2.46 22.89
N GLY A 51 -12.66 2.80 22.44
CA GLY A 51 -11.50 1.91 22.39
C GLY A 51 -11.50 0.91 21.23
N ILE A 52 -12.43 1.04 20.29
CA ILE A 52 -12.56 0.21 19.10
C ILE A 52 -12.19 1.04 17.86
N TYR A 53 -11.31 0.48 17.05
CA TYR A 53 -10.77 1.08 15.83
C TYR A 53 -11.38 0.44 14.59
N SER A 54 -11.67 1.27 13.60
CA SER A 54 -12.12 0.84 12.26
C SER A 54 -11.67 1.83 11.20
N LEU A 55 -11.71 1.43 9.94
CA LEU A 55 -11.59 2.33 8.82
C LEU A 55 -12.92 3.06 8.59
N SER A 56 -12.87 4.37 8.33
CA SER A 56 -14.06 5.17 8.02
C SER A 56 -14.62 4.89 6.62
N ARG A 57 -13.78 4.35 5.74
CA ARG A 57 -14.11 3.99 4.36
C ARG A 57 -13.25 2.83 3.88
N PRO A 58 -13.73 2.04 2.90
CA PRO A 58 -12.91 0.98 2.30
C PRO A 58 -11.73 1.56 1.52
N ILE A 59 -10.65 0.79 1.46
CA ILE A 59 -9.47 1.12 0.63
C ILE A 59 -9.50 0.28 -0.64
N ASN A 60 -9.37 0.92 -1.78
CA ASN A 60 -9.28 0.24 -3.06
C ASN A 60 -7.83 -0.09 -3.42
N TRP A 61 -7.34 -1.23 -2.92
CA TRP A 61 -6.01 -1.72 -3.28
C TRP A 61 -5.97 -2.24 -4.72
N LEU A 62 -4.84 -2.02 -5.40
CA LEU A 62 -4.56 -2.71 -6.66
C LEU A 62 -4.39 -4.21 -6.41
N GLN A 63 -5.27 -5.02 -6.99
CA GLN A 63 -5.28 -6.47 -6.82
C GLN A 63 -4.82 -7.16 -8.12
N HIS A 64 -3.77 -7.97 -8.02
CA HIS A 64 -3.20 -8.69 -9.16
C HIS A 64 -4.22 -9.57 -9.88
N ALA A 65 -5.06 -10.30 -9.13
CA ALA A 65 -6.09 -11.16 -9.70
C ALA A 65 -7.13 -10.38 -10.51
N LYS A 66 -7.62 -9.26 -9.94
CA LYS A 66 -8.60 -8.40 -10.61
C LYS A 66 -8.04 -7.71 -11.85
N LEU A 67 -6.77 -7.31 -11.82
CA LEU A 67 -6.10 -6.76 -13.00
C LEU A 67 -5.97 -7.80 -14.11
N LYS A 68 -5.58 -9.04 -13.77
CA LYS A 68 -5.50 -10.14 -14.74
C LYS A 68 -6.86 -10.42 -15.37
N GLU A 69 -7.92 -10.50 -14.59
CA GLU A 69 -9.29 -10.72 -15.08
C GLU A 69 -9.72 -9.62 -16.06
N LEU A 70 -9.58 -8.36 -15.69
CA LEU A 70 -9.94 -7.22 -16.52
C LEU A 70 -9.17 -7.15 -17.84
N LEU A 71 -7.94 -7.64 -17.88
CA LEU A 71 -7.11 -7.63 -19.08
C LEU A 71 -7.30 -8.87 -19.94
N ALA A 72 -7.64 -10.01 -19.35
CA ALA A 72 -7.99 -11.23 -20.09
C ALA A 72 -9.18 -10.98 -21.02
N ASP A 73 -10.19 -10.25 -20.55
CA ASP A 73 -11.36 -9.86 -21.35
C ASP A 73 -10.99 -9.01 -22.57
N ARG A 74 -9.87 -8.30 -22.51
CA ARG A 74 -9.35 -7.46 -23.59
C ARG A 74 -8.27 -8.12 -24.43
N LYS A 75 -8.00 -9.42 -24.21
CA LYS A 75 -6.93 -10.19 -24.87
C LYS A 75 -5.53 -9.55 -24.68
N LEU A 76 -5.33 -8.84 -23.59
CA LEU A 76 -4.07 -8.21 -23.26
C LEU A 76 -3.30 -9.09 -22.27
N THR A 77 -2.16 -9.60 -22.70
CA THR A 77 -1.24 -10.35 -21.83
C THR A 77 -0.15 -9.40 -21.33
N HIS A 78 -0.27 -8.96 -20.08
CA HIS A 78 0.72 -8.09 -19.45
C HIS A 78 1.27 -8.77 -18.20
N GLN A 79 2.54 -8.56 -17.93
CA GLN A 79 3.13 -8.93 -16.65
C GLN A 79 2.89 -7.77 -15.67
N PHE A 80 2.33 -8.10 -14.49
CA PHE A 80 2.13 -7.15 -13.39
C PHE A 80 3.08 -7.45 -12.25
N ILE A 81 3.75 -6.42 -11.77
CA ILE A 81 4.59 -6.45 -10.58
C ILE A 81 4.05 -5.38 -9.64
N LEU A 82 3.46 -5.81 -8.53
CA LEU A 82 2.81 -4.93 -7.56
C LEU A 82 3.56 -4.97 -6.23
N PHE A 83 3.83 -3.82 -5.67
CA PHE A 83 4.48 -3.65 -4.37
C PHE A 83 3.59 -2.83 -3.44
N ASP A 84 3.49 -3.25 -2.19
CA ASP A 84 2.90 -2.40 -1.15
C ASP A 84 3.78 -1.17 -0.88
N LYS A 85 5.10 -1.39 -0.88
CA LYS A 85 6.10 -0.33 -0.72
C LYS A 85 7.35 -0.65 -1.52
N ILE A 86 7.86 0.35 -2.23
CA ILE A 86 9.12 0.25 -2.97
C ILE A 86 9.86 1.59 -2.90
N SER A 87 11.17 1.59 -3.09
CA SER A 87 11.92 2.85 -3.16
C SER A 87 11.54 3.66 -4.41
N SER A 88 11.59 3.01 -5.57
CA SER A 88 11.24 3.62 -6.86
C SER A 88 10.93 2.54 -7.89
N THR A 89 9.76 2.61 -8.51
CA THR A 89 9.37 1.69 -9.59
C THR A 89 10.28 1.83 -10.81
N ASN A 90 10.73 3.06 -11.12
CA ASN A 90 11.67 3.31 -12.21
C ASN A 90 13.04 2.68 -11.94
N THR A 91 13.58 2.83 -10.74
CA THR A 91 14.85 2.20 -10.35
C THR A 91 14.73 0.68 -10.38
N TYR A 92 13.61 0.14 -9.90
CA TYR A 92 13.33 -1.29 -9.97
C TYR A 92 13.32 -1.78 -11.42
N ALA A 93 12.62 -1.09 -12.31
CA ALA A 93 12.56 -1.43 -13.73
C ALA A 93 13.96 -1.48 -14.35
N LEU A 94 14.76 -0.43 -14.18
CA LEU A 94 16.11 -0.36 -14.72
C LEU A 94 17.03 -1.47 -14.22
N ASN A 95 16.97 -1.77 -12.91
CA ASN A 95 17.83 -2.80 -12.31
C ASN A 95 17.42 -4.23 -12.67
N ASN A 96 16.19 -4.43 -13.16
CA ASN A 96 15.65 -5.76 -13.47
C ASN A 96 15.34 -5.96 -14.94
N MET A 97 15.68 -5.04 -15.83
CA MET A 97 15.38 -5.13 -17.27
C MET A 97 15.83 -6.45 -17.90
N ALA A 98 17.01 -6.93 -17.50
CA ALA A 98 17.56 -8.19 -18.03
C ALA A 98 16.78 -9.44 -17.59
N ASN A 99 15.95 -9.33 -16.55
CA ASN A 99 15.14 -10.43 -16.02
C ASN A 99 13.70 -10.44 -16.58
N PHE A 100 13.35 -9.49 -17.41
CA PHE A 100 12.02 -9.41 -18.01
C PHE A 100 11.98 -10.10 -19.36
N TYR A 101 11.17 -11.15 -19.46
CA TYR A 101 11.05 -11.97 -20.69
C TYR A 101 9.79 -11.68 -21.50
N THR A 102 8.81 -10.97 -20.89
CA THR A 102 7.53 -10.62 -21.53
C THR A 102 7.27 -9.12 -21.42
N PHE A 103 6.83 -8.53 -22.51
CA PHE A 103 6.47 -7.11 -22.59
C PHE A 103 5.05 -6.95 -23.14
N PRO A 104 4.33 -5.90 -22.77
CA PRO A 104 4.71 -4.86 -21.81
C PRO A 104 4.63 -5.33 -20.36
N ILE A 105 5.41 -4.67 -19.49
CA ILE A 105 5.42 -4.90 -18.04
C ILE A 105 4.82 -3.69 -17.33
N PHE A 106 3.95 -3.96 -16.39
CA PHE A 106 3.36 -2.96 -15.52
C PHE A 106 3.93 -3.10 -14.10
N ILE A 107 4.59 -2.05 -13.61
CA ILE A 107 5.18 -2.02 -12.27
C ILE A 107 4.49 -0.94 -11.46
N ASN A 108 3.87 -1.33 -10.35
CA ASN A 108 3.21 -0.40 -9.44
C ASN A 108 3.73 -0.53 -8.02
N GLY A 109 3.78 0.59 -7.31
CA GLY A 109 3.98 0.65 -5.86
C GLY A 109 2.87 1.48 -5.26
N GLU A 110 2.14 0.92 -4.28
CA GLU A 110 1.14 1.67 -3.51
C GLU A 110 1.80 2.86 -2.79
N MET A 111 3.08 2.69 -2.43
CA MET A 111 3.90 3.73 -1.81
C MET A 111 5.34 3.70 -2.32
N GLN A 112 5.86 4.86 -2.67
CA GLN A 112 7.27 5.05 -3.03
C GLN A 112 7.99 5.90 -1.98
N SER A 113 9.12 5.40 -1.43
CA SER A 113 9.93 6.15 -0.46
C SER A 113 11.04 7.00 -1.11
N GLY A 114 11.35 6.78 -2.38
CA GLY A 114 12.37 7.48 -3.15
C GLY A 114 11.92 7.75 -4.58
N GLY A 115 10.63 8.05 -4.75
CA GLY A 115 10.09 8.44 -6.04
C GLY A 115 10.75 9.72 -6.58
N ARG A 116 11.02 9.77 -7.86
CA ARG A 116 11.68 10.92 -8.51
C ARG A 116 10.82 11.47 -9.62
N GLY A 117 10.56 12.77 -9.57
CA GLY A 117 9.98 13.53 -10.66
C GLY A 117 11.03 13.93 -11.70
N ARG A 118 10.60 14.55 -12.80
CA ARG A 118 11.50 15.12 -13.81
C ARG A 118 12.31 16.28 -13.21
N LEU A 119 13.54 16.45 -13.70
CA LEU A 119 14.47 17.52 -13.30
C LEU A 119 14.80 17.52 -11.80
N GLY A 120 14.91 16.32 -11.19
CA GLY A 120 15.31 16.17 -9.77
C GLY A 120 14.22 16.55 -8.76
N ARG A 121 12.98 16.80 -9.18
CA ARG A 121 11.87 17.05 -8.25
C ARG A 121 11.56 15.84 -7.40
N ILE A 122 11.21 16.07 -6.15
CA ILE A 122 10.74 15.00 -5.25
C ILE A 122 9.32 14.61 -5.68
N TRP A 123 9.11 13.30 -5.83
CA TRP A 123 7.79 12.73 -6.02
C TRP A 123 7.26 12.23 -4.68
N THR A 124 6.10 12.71 -4.28
CA THR A 124 5.41 12.25 -3.07
C THR A 124 4.25 11.35 -3.49
N SER A 125 4.18 10.16 -2.94
CA SER A 125 3.09 9.20 -3.11
C SER A 125 2.60 8.68 -1.76
#